data_f38f0f5299602a61a4576dedf1cd3a01
#
_entry.id   f38f0f5299602a61a4576dedf1cd3a01
#
_cell.length_a   1.000
_cell.length_b   1.000
_cell.length_c   1.000
_cell.angle_alpha   90.00
_cell.angle_beta   90.00
_cell.angle_gamma   90.00
#
_symmetry.space_group_name_H-M   'P 1'
#
loop_
_entity.id
_entity.type
_entity.pdbx_description
1 polymer ?
#
loop_
_entity_poly.entity_id
_entity_poly.type
_entity_poly.pdbx_seq_one_letter_code
_entity_poly.pdbx_strand_id
1 'polypeptide(L)'
;LYRLVGSEMCIRDSIYTTDPDLVNNAKKLESITMEEMLELSGQGANVLQIRAVEFANKYNVPLRVLSSFKSGSGTHILKEESSMEDAVITGIAYQKDQTKITLHGVVDTPGIASGILSPISDEDIEVDVIVQNVSVSGKTDFTFTVATEDSSAAEAALNNNMQGITYDEIIVD
;
A
#
# COMPACT_ATOMS: atom_id res chain seq x y z
N LEU A 1 -22.64 -18.17 19.01
CA LEU A 1 -21.18 -17.99 18.99
C LEU A 1 -20.68 -18.53 17.64
N TYR A 2 -20.61 -17.68 16.63
CA TYR A 2 -19.99 -18.05 15.35
C TYR A 2 -18.48 -17.84 15.50
N ARG A 3 -17.75 -18.95 15.61
CA ARG A 3 -16.31 -18.98 15.56
C ARG A 3 -15.92 -18.91 14.07
N LEU A 4 -15.65 -17.72 13.56
CA LEU A 4 -14.94 -17.57 12.30
C LEU A 4 -13.51 -18.06 12.53
N VAL A 5 -13.27 -19.35 12.31
CA VAL A 5 -11.93 -19.92 12.20
C VAL A 5 -11.55 -19.84 10.73
N GLY A 6 -11.12 -18.67 10.30
CA GLY A 6 -10.31 -18.52 9.12
C GLY A 6 -8.86 -18.63 9.56
N SER A 7 -8.29 -19.81 9.55
CA SER A 7 -6.87 -19.96 9.73
C SER A 7 -6.19 -19.75 8.38
N GLU A 8 -5.82 -18.54 8.05
CA GLU A 8 -4.62 -18.34 7.25
C GLU A 8 -3.46 -18.84 8.11
N MET A 9 -2.70 -19.80 7.59
CA MET A 9 -1.48 -20.25 8.26
C MET A 9 -0.47 -19.11 8.17
N CYS A 10 -0.60 -18.16 9.08
CA CYS A 10 0.37 -17.11 9.25
C CYS A 10 1.63 -17.75 9.85
N ILE A 11 2.73 -17.75 9.13
CA ILE A 11 4.04 -18.22 9.59
C ILE A 11 4.52 -17.31 10.73
N ARG A 12 3.94 -16.13 10.90
CA ARG A 12 4.29 -15.12 11.90
C ARG A 12 3.46 -15.27 13.15
N ASP A 13 4.11 -15.07 14.29
CA ASP A 13 3.51 -15.22 15.62
C ASP A 13 2.82 -13.94 16.13
N SER A 14 3.03 -12.82 15.46
CA SER A 14 2.58 -11.49 15.88
C SER A 14 2.71 -10.47 14.75
N ILE A 15 2.22 -9.27 14.99
CA ILE A 15 2.45 -8.11 14.16
C ILE A 15 3.66 -7.36 14.73
N TYR A 16 4.53 -6.90 13.83
CA TYR A 16 5.75 -6.18 14.18
C TYR A 16 5.72 -4.77 13.58
N THR A 17 6.53 -3.88 14.13
CA THR A 17 6.67 -2.51 13.62
C THR A 17 7.17 -2.44 12.18
N THR A 18 7.83 -3.49 11.70
CA THR A 18 8.22 -3.71 10.31
C THR A 18 8.54 -5.19 10.12
N ASP A 19 8.90 -5.61 8.90
CA ASP A 19 9.25 -7.00 8.61
C ASP A 19 10.52 -7.45 9.39
N PRO A 20 10.41 -8.38 10.36
CA PRO A 20 11.55 -8.83 11.15
C PRO A 20 12.59 -9.64 10.35
N ASP A 21 12.23 -10.16 9.17
CA ASP A 21 13.17 -10.86 8.28
C ASP A 21 14.13 -9.89 7.58
N LEU A 22 13.75 -8.61 7.53
CA LEU A 22 14.53 -7.55 6.91
C LEU A 22 15.22 -6.65 7.92
N VAL A 23 14.54 -6.40 9.04
CA VAL A 23 15.02 -5.49 10.08
C VAL A 23 15.14 -6.23 11.40
N ASN A 24 16.35 -6.56 11.78
CA ASN A 24 16.64 -7.33 13.02
C ASN A 24 16.12 -6.65 14.31
N ASN A 25 15.88 -5.34 14.27
CA ASN A 25 15.39 -4.56 15.40
C ASN A 25 13.87 -4.33 15.36
N ALA A 26 13.12 -5.02 14.47
CA ALA A 26 11.68 -4.96 14.44
C ALA A 26 11.10 -5.37 15.81
N LYS A 27 10.23 -4.52 16.36
CA LYS A 27 9.60 -4.75 17.65
C LYS A 27 8.21 -5.34 17.46
N LYS A 28 7.88 -6.32 18.28
CA LYS A 28 6.54 -6.88 18.37
C LYS A 28 5.59 -5.82 18.93
N LEU A 29 4.42 -5.67 18.30
CA LEU A 29 3.33 -4.87 18.81
C LEU A 29 2.44 -5.72 19.72
N GLU A 30 2.08 -5.18 20.89
CA GLU A 30 1.12 -5.81 21.79
C GLU A 30 -0.32 -5.62 21.30
N SER A 31 -0.59 -4.43 20.75
CA SER A 31 -1.87 -4.07 20.14
C SER A 31 -1.66 -3.14 18.96
N ILE A 32 -2.64 -3.13 18.06
CA ILE A 32 -2.72 -2.25 16.90
C ILE A 32 -4.21 -1.97 16.62
N THR A 33 -4.53 -0.82 16.06
CA THR A 33 -5.90 -0.50 15.66
C THR A 33 -6.31 -1.23 14.38
N MET A 34 -7.62 -1.34 14.13
CA MET A 34 -8.14 -1.93 12.89
C MET A 34 -7.73 -1.09 11.67
N GLU A 35 -7.74 0.24 11.80
CA GLU A 35 -7.35 1.16 10.74
C GLU A 35 -5.87 0.99 10.38
N GLU A 36 -4.98 1.02 11.37
CA GLU A 36 -3.54 0.79 11.16
C GLU A 36 -3.26 -0.59 10.54
N MET A 37 -4.01 -1.62 10.97
CA MET A 37 -3.85 -2.97 10.40
C MET A 37 -4.34 -3.03 8.95
N LEU A 38 -5.40 -2.31 8.59
CA LEU A 38 -5.86 -2.17 7.20
C LEU A 38 -4.77 -1.55 6.32
N GLU A 39 -4.19 -0.43 6.77
CA GLU A 39 -3.09 0.24 6.07
C GLU A 39 -1.88 -0.68 5.90
N LEU A 40 -1.43 -1.33 6.97
CA LEU A 40 -0.31 -2.28 6.89
C LEU A 40 -0.60 -3.44 5.94
N SER A 41 -1.82 -3.99 5.96
CA SER A 41 -2.21 -5.10 5.09
C SER A 41 -2.32 -4.68 3.63
N GLY A 42 -2.76 -3.45 3.36
CA GLY A 42 -2.86 -2.86 2.03
C GLY A 42 -1.49 -2.54 1.42
N GLN A 43 -0.51 -2.20 2.27
CA GLN A 43 0.84 -1.81 1.86
C GLN A 43 1.85 -2.97 1.88
N GLY A 44 1.40 -4.20 1.75
CA GLY A 44 2.25 -5.37 1.57
C GLY A 44 2.76 -6.06 2.84
N ALA A 45 2.26 -5.69 4.02
CA ALA A 45 2.52 -6.47 5.23
C ALA A 45 1.75 -7.79 5.17
N ASN A 46 2.39 -8.86 4.70
CA ASN A 46 1.82 -10.19 4.51
C ASN A 46 1.52 -10.92 5.83
N VAL A 47 0.77 -10.29 6.75
CA VAL A 47 0.37 -10.88 8.03
C VAL A 47 -1.10 -11.31 8.00
N LEU A 48 -1.97 -10.44 7.50
CA LEU A 48 -3.40 -10.69 7.33
C LEU A 48 -3.86 -10.21 5.95
N GLN A 49 -4.82 -10.91 5.38
CA GLN A 49 -5.49 -10.41 4.17
C GLN A 49 -6.33 -9.17 4.50
N ILE A 50 -6.20 -8.13 3.68
CA ILE A 50 -6.95 -6.88 3.85
C ILE A 50 -8.46 -7.13 3.98
N ARG A 51 -9.03 -8.01 3.15
CA ARG A 51 -10.46 -8.37 3.22
C ARG A 51 -10.88 -8.96 4.55
N ALA A 52 -10.02 -9.76 5.20
CA ALA A 52 -10.32 -10.33 6.51
C ALA A 52 -10.39 -9.24 7.59
N VAL A 53 -9.48 -8.27 7.53
CA VAL A 53 -9.47 -7.12 8.45
C VAL A 53 -10.68 -6.22 8.20
N GLU A 54 -11.03 -5.92 6.94
CA GLU A 54 -12.22 -5.15 6.56
C GLU A 54 -13.51 -5.79 7.10
N PHE A 55 -13.69 -7.09 6.92
CA PHE A 55 -14.86 -7.80 7.45
C PHE A 55 -14.91 -7.76 8.96
N ALA A 56 -13.78 -7.97 9.63
CA ALA A 56 -13.71 -7.90 11.09
C ALA A 56 -14.06 -6.49 11.59
N ASN A 57 -13.54 -5.44 10.95
CA ASN A 57 -13.85 -4.05 11.27
C ASN A 57 -15.35 -3.76 11.06
N LYS A 58 -15.91 -4.14 9.91
CA LYS A 58 -17.33 -3.93 9.58
C LYS A 58 -18.27 -4.56 10.59
N TYR A 59 -17.94 -5.74 11.11
CA TYR A 59 -18.78 -6.47 12.05
C TYR A 59 -18.34 -6.33 13.51
N ASN A 60 -17.39 -5.44 13.80
CA ASN A 60 -16.82 -5.20 15.13
C ASN A 60 -16.32 -6.49 15.80
N VAL A 61 -15.63 -7.34 15.06
CA VAL A 61 -15.04 -8.59 15.56
C VAL A 61 -13.59 -8.32 15.94
N PRO A 62 -13.21 -8.44 17.24
CA PRO A 62 -11.82 -8.30 17.64
C PRO A 62 -10.99 -9.44 17.03
N LEU A 63 -9.83 -9.09 16.50
CA LEU A 63 -8.87 -10.05 15.94
C LEU A 63 -7.67 -10.21 16.88
N ARG A 64 -7.01 -11.36 16.77
CA ARG A 64 -5.75 -11.62 17.46
C ARG A 64 -4.85 -12.48 16.60
N VAL A 65 -3.62 -12.04 16.42
CA VAL A 65 -2.58 -12.79 15.71
C VAL A 65 -1.75 -13.58 16.72
N LEU A 66 -1.66 -14.88 16.53
CA LEU A 66 -0.99 -15.82 17.42
C LEU A 66 -0.13 -16.80 16.62
N SER A 67 0.96 -17.26 17.21
CA SER A 67 1.72 -18.40 16.69
C SER A 67 0.88 -19.68 16.76
N SER A 68 0.90 -20.47 15.70
CA SER A 68 0.34 -21.82 15.71
C SER A 68 1.24 -22.83 16.44
N PHE A 69 2.49 -22.48 16.70
CA PHE A 69 3.52 -23.38 17.23
C PHE A 69 4.00 -23.03 18.62
N LYS A 70 3.85 -21.78 19.05
CA LYS A 70 4.37 -21.30 20.34
C LYS A 70 3.25 -20.64 21.13
N SER A 71 3.23 -20.88 22.43
CA SER A 71 2.33 -20.15 23.33
C SER A 71 2.84 -18.71 23.52
N GLY A 72 1.92 -17.74 23.54
CA GLY A 72 2.25 -16.34 23.73
C GLY A 72 1.04 -15.44 23.68
N SER A 73 1.21 -14.16 24.02
CA SER A 73 0.13 -13.17 23.98
C SER A 73 -0.29 -12.80 22.55
N GLY A 74 0.62 -12.94 21.56
CA GLY A 74 0.35 -12.47 20.20
C GLY A 74 0.20 -10.96 20.13
N THR A 75 -0.51 -10.49 19.09
CA THR A 75 -0.90 -9.08 18.91
C THR A 75 -2.42 -8.99 18.86
N HIS A 76 -3.01 -8.08 19.63
CA HIS A 76 -4.42 -7.77 19.59
C HIS A 76 -4.71 -6.69 18.55
N ILE A 77 -5.73 -6.90 17.70
CA ILE A 77 -6.21 -5.91 16.76
C ILE A 77 -7.57 -5.44 17.27
N LEU A 78 -7.62 -4.18 17.69
CA LEU A 78 -8.75 -3.60 18.40
C LEU A 78 -9.32 -2.42 17.61
N LYS A 79 -10.57 -2.09 17.88
CA LYS A 79 -11.11 -0.84 17.41
C LYS A 79 -10.47 0.31 18.21
N GLU A 80 -10.27 1.44 17.56
CA GLU A 80 -9.72 2.64 18.21
C GLU A 80 -10.57 3.00 19.45
N GLU A 81 -9.92 3.05 20.61
CA GLU A 81 -10.48 3.62 21.81
C GLU A 81 -9.77 4.96 22.07
N SER A 82 -10.52 6.00 22.35
CA SER A 82 -10.07 7.41 22.53
C SER A 82 -9.04 7.64 23.64
N SER A 83 -8.47 6.61 24.23
CA SER A 83 -7.49 6.64 25.31
C SER A 83 -6.11 6.06 24.92
N MET A 84 -5.92 5.60 23.70
CA MET A 84 -4.60 5.18 23.25
C MET A 84 -3.75 6.42 22.96
N GLU A 85 -2.61 6.56 23.63
CA GLU A 85 -1.63 7.58 23.26
C GLU A 85 -1.21 7.35 21.82
N ASP A 86 -1.46 8.34 20.96
CA ASP A 86 -1.14 8.29 19.55
C ASP A 86 0.37 8.16 19.34
N ALA A 87 0.83 6.96 19.02
CA ALA A 87 2.17 6.79 18.48
C ALA A 87 2.22 7.49 17.12
N VAL A 88 3.16 8.40 16.93
CA VAL A 88 3.32 9.14 15.66
C VAL A 88 3.59 8.20 14.48
N ILE A 89 4.23 7.05 14.73
CA ILE A 89 4.50 5.98 13.76
C ILE A 89 4.35 4.64 14.47
N THR A 90 3.36 3.84 14.07
CA THR A 90 3.11 2.51 14.63
C THR A 90 3.88 1.42 13.89
N GLY A 91 4.00 1.54 12.56
CA GLY A 91 4.67 0.56 11.75
C GLY A 91 5.06 1.08 10.36
N ILE A 92 5.90 0.33 9.69
CA ILE A 92 6.35 0.59 8.31
C ILE A 92 6.18 -0.70 7.52
N ALA A 93 5.32 -0.65 6.50
CA ALA A 93 5.21 -1.68 5.47
C ALA A 93 5.93 -1.24 4.21
N TYR A 94 6.33 -2.18 3.37
CA TYR A 94 6.93 -1.88 2.08
C TYR A 94 6.60 -2.98 1.07
N GLN A 95 6.53 -2.59 -0.19
CA GLN A 95 6.36 -3.49 -1.33
C GLN A 95 7.65 -3.49 -2.16
N LYS A 96 8.05 -4.66 -2.65
CA LYS A 96 9.28 -4.81 -3.46
C LYS A 96 9.02 -4.80 -4.96
N ASP A 97 7.86 -5.30 -5.36
CA ASP A 97 7.56 -5.61 -6.76
C ASP A 97 6.79 -4.45 -7.41
N GLN A 98 7.26 -3.22 -7.15
CA GLN A 98 6.70 -1.99 -7.71
C GLN A 98 7.77 -1.24 -8.50
N THR A 99 7.38 -0.75 -9.66
CA THR A 99 8.17 0.14 -10.51
C THR A 99 7.55 1.52 -10.46
N LYS A 100 8.38 2.51 -10.19
CA LYS A 100 7.99 3.92 -10.18
C LYS A 100 8.19 4.53 -11.56
N ILE A 101 7.17 5.14 -12.11
CA ILE A 101 7.19 5.88 -13.36
C ILE A 101 6.94 7.35 -13.06
N THR A 102 7.88 8.21 -13.46
CA THR A 102 7.77 9.66 -13.26
C THR A 102 7.82 10.38 -14.60
N LEU A 103 6.82 11.20 -14.86
CA LEU A 103 6.81 12.16 -15.96
C LEU A 103 7.21 13.51 -15.40
N HIS A 104 8.35 14.02 -15.80
CA HIS A 104 8.85 15.33 -15.39
C HIS A 104 8.35 16.45 -16.29
N GLY A 105 8.09 17.61 -15.67
CA GLY A 105 7.79 18.83 -16.40
C GLY A 105 6.48 18.80 -17.19
N VAL A 106 5.50 18.05 -16.74
CA VAL A 106 4.17 17.99 -17.37
C VAL A 106 3.48 19.35 -17.20
N VAL A 107 2.95 19.89 -18.28
CA VAL A 107 2.15 21.14 -18.23
C VAL A 107 0.85 20.91 -17.49
N ASP A 108 0.65 21.61 -16.37
CA ASP A 108 -0.51 21.44 -15.50
C ASP A 108 -1.76 22.05 -16.15
N THR A 109 -2.56 21.19 -16.74
CA THR A 109 -3.84 21.53 -17.38
C THR A 109 -4.95 20.64 -16.85
N PRO A 110 -6.20 21.14 -16.76
CA PRO A 110 -7.33 20.32 -16.35
C PRO A 110 -7.44 19.04 -17.19
N GLY A 111 -7.53 17.88 -16.53
CA GLY A 111 -7.64 16.58 -17.19
C GLY A 111 -6.32 15.89 -17.51
N ILE A 112 -5.17 16.49 -17.18
CA ILE A 112 -3.84 15.93 -17.46
C ILE A 112 -3.64 14.52 -16.86
N ALA A 113 -4.05 14.33 -15.62
CA ALA A 113 -3.96 13.03 -14.94
C ALA A 113 -4.75 11.94 -15.71
N SER A 114 -5.96 12.27 -16.18
CA SER A 114 -6.75 11.35 -17.01
C SER A 114 -6.04 11.03 -18.34
N GLY A 115 -5.45 12.04 -18.98
CA GLY A 115 -4.70 11.84 -20.23
C GLY A 115 -3.48 10.92 -20.06
N ILE A 116 -2.80 10.98 -18.90
CA ILE A 116 -1.66 10.13 -18.58
C ILE A 116 -2.11 8.71 -18.21
N LEU A 117 -3.16 8.59 -17.39
CA LEU A 117 -3.57 7.29 -16.83
C LEU A 117 -4.49 6.48 -17.75
N SER A 118 -5.25 7.13 -18.67
CA SER A 118 -6.14 6.39 -19.58
C SER A 118 -5.41 5.36 -20.43
N PRO A 119 -4.25 5.63 -21.07
CA PRO A 119 -3.50 4.63 -21.82
C PRO A 119 -3.07 3.44 -20.97
N ILE A 120 -2.76 3.65 -19.68
CA ILE A 120 -2.37 2.61 -18.74
C ILE A 120 -3.59 1.73 -18.41
N SER A 121 -4.72 2.36 -18.13
CA SER A 121 -5.98 1.68 -17.85
C SER A 121 -6.52 0.90 -19.05
N ASP A 122 -6.31 1.38 -20.28
CA ASP A 122 -6.75 0.71 -21.52
C ASP A 122 -5.99 -0.62 -21.75
N GLU A 123 -4.80 -0.77 -21.17
CA GLU A 123 -4.00 -2.00 -21.17
C GLU A 123 -4.26 -2.89 -19.94
N ASP A 124 -5.31 -2.60 -19.15
CA ASP A 124 -5.67 -3.32 -17.92
C ASP A 124 -4.55 -3.33 -16.85
N ILE A 125 -3.65 -2.32 -16.86
CA ILE A 125 -2.56 -2.18 -15.89
C ILE A 125 -3.08 -1.45 -14.65
N GLU A 126 -2.86 -2.07 -13.49
CA GLU A 126 -3.23 -1.48 -12.21
C GLU A 126 -2.18 -0.47 -11.74
N VAL A 127 -2.66 0.73 -11.34
CA VAL A 127 -1.84 1.79 -10.76
C VAL A 127 -2.10 1.84 -9.26
N ASP A 128 -1.05 1.74 -8.44
CA ASP A 128 -1.19 1.67 -6.97
C ASP A 128 -1.11 3.05 -6.33
N VAL A 129 0.04 3.73 -6.43
CA VAL A 129 0.26 5.05 -5.81
C VAL A 129 0.36 6.11 -6.89
N ILE A 130 -0.31 7.24 -6.70
CA ILE A 130 -0.22 8.41 -7.59
C ILE A 130 0.20 9.61 -6.75
N VAL A 131 1.28 10.29 -7.18
CA VAL A 131 1.79 11.52 -6.56
C VAL A 131 1.91 12.60 -7.63
N GLN A 132 1.29 13.73 -7.38
CA GLN A 132 1.41 14.92 -8.23
C GLN A 132 1.91 16.10 -7.40
N ASN A 133 3.04 16.65 -7.79
CA ASN A 133 3.62 17.83 -7.15
C ASN A 133 3.40 19.07 -8.03
N VAL A 134 2.78 20.10 -7.48
CA VAL A 134 2.58 21.35 -8.20
C VAL A 134 3.88 22.16 -8.18
N SER A 135 4.40 22.48 -9.37
CA SER A 135 5.55 23.37 -9.53
C SER A 135 5.10 24.84 -9.60
N VAL A 136 5.95 25.73 -9.08
CA VAL A 136 5.74 27.19 -9.13
C VAL A 136 5.73 27.74 -10.57
N SER A 137 6.24 26.99 -11.54
CA SER A 137 6.39 27.38 -12.95
C SER A 137 5.22 26.95 -13.87
N GLY A 138 4.13 26.39 -13.31
CA GLY A 138 3.01 25.88 -14.10
C GLY A 138 3.27 24.51 -14.75
N LYS A 139 4.37 23.86 -14.37
CA LYS A 139 4.67 22.48 -14.68
C LYS A 139 4.55 21.64 -13.41
N THR A 140 4.23 20.39 -13.54
CA THR A 140 4.13 19.43 -12.43
C THR A 140 4.91 18.16 -12.77
N ASP A 141 5.41 17.49 -11.74
CA ASP A 141 5.89 16.12 -11.90
C ASP A 141 4.77 15.18 -11.52
N PHE A 142 4.47 14.25 -12.42
CA PHE A 142 3.44 13.24 -12.24
C PHE A 142 4.10 11.89 -12.05
N THR A 143 3.98 11.33 -10.86
CA THR A 143 4.59 10.04 -10.49
C THR A 143 3.50 9.03 -10.16
N PHE A 144 3.66 7.80 -10.63
CA PHE A 144 2.81 6.70 -10.23
C PHE A 144 3.60 5.38 -10.20
N THR A 145 3.04 4.38 -9.54
CA THR A 145 3.64 3.05 -9.45
C THR A 145 2.76 2.01 -10.12
N VAL A 146 3.41 1.03 -10.75
CA VAL A 146 2.79 -0.15 -11.35
C VAL A 146 3.53 -1.40 -10.89
N ALA A 147 2.93 -2.58 -11.02
CA ALA A 147 3.65 -3.82 -10.79
C ALA A 147 4.88 -3.91 -11.69
N THR A 148 6.00 -4.42 -11.18
CA THR A 148 7.26 -4.48 -11.95
C THR A 148 7.11 -5.31 -13.24
N GLU A 149 6.25 -6.32 -13.23
CA GLU A 149 5.95 -7.12 -14.41
C GLU A 149 5.24 -6.33 -15.53
N ASP A 150 4.49 -5.29 -15.18
CA ASP A 150 3.74 -4.44 -16.10
C ASP A 150 4.53 -3.20 -16.56
N SER A 151 5.72 -2.96 -16.01
CA SER A 151 6.50 -1.73 -16.24
C SER A 151 6.79 -1.47 -17.72
N SER A 152 7.17 -2.51 -18.47
CA SER A 152 7.46 -2.38 -19.91
C SER A 152 6.22 -2.11 -20.75
N ALA A 153 5.07 -2.67 -20.37
CA ALA A 153 3.79 -2.43 -21.04
C ALA A 153 3.29 -1.01 -20.75
N ALA A 154 3.43 -0.56 -19.49
CA ALA A 154 3.08 0.79 -19.08
C ALA A 154 3.92 1.85 -19.82
N GLU A 155 5.24 1.65 -19.91
CA GLU A 155 6.12 2.54 -20.68
C GLU A 155 5.75 2.59 -22.15
N ALA A 156 5.45 1.44 -22.78
CA ALA A 156 5.00 1.38 -24.16
C ALA A 156 3.66 2.07 -24.38
N ALA A 157 2.69 1.89 -23.46
CA ALA A 157 1.39 2.55 -23.52
C ALA A 157 1.52 4.08 -23.45
N LEU A 158 2.39 4.59 -22.58
CA LEU A 158 2.68 6.02 -22.49
C LEU A 158 3.30 6.53 -23.79
N ASN A 159 4.37 5.91 -24.27
CA ASN A 159 5.09 6.36 -25.47
C ASN A 159 4.21 6.39 -26.73
N ASN A 160 3.22 5.49 -26.83
CA ASN A 160 2.36 5.38 -28.00
C ASN A 160 1.14 6.30 -27.95
N ASN A 161 0.63 6.66 -26.77
CA ASN A 161 -0.71 7.26 -26.64
C ASN A 161 -0.73 8.64 -25.99
N MET A 162 0.41 9.25 -25.67
CA MET A 162 0.48 10.57 -25.02
C MET A 162 0.34 11.75 -26.01
N GLN A 163 -0.56 11.62 -27.01
CA GLN A 163 -0.78 12.69 -27.97
C GLN A 163 -1.41 13.92 -27.29
N GLY A 164 -0.74 15.08 -27.44
CA GLY A 164 -1.20 16.34 -26.89
C GLY A 164 -0.77 16.63 -25.45
N ILE A 165 -0.04 15.72 -24.81
CA ILE A 165 0.57 15.95 -23.49
C ILE A 165 2.03 16.40 -23.69
N THR A 166 2.34 17.55 -23.11
CA THR A 166 3.70 18.11 -23.13
C THR A 166 4.38 17.77 -21.81
N TYR A 167 5.52 17.10 -21.89
CA TYR A 167 6.40 16.75 -20.75
C TYR A 167 7.86 16.85 -21.18
N ASP A 168 8.77 16.88 -20.22
CA ASP A 168 10.20 17.00 -20.51
C ASP A 168 10.85 15.61 -20.68
N GLU A 169 10.58 14.67 -19.77
CA GLU A 169 11.11 13.28 -19.82
C GLU A 169 10.26 12.29 -19.03
N ILE A 170 10.43 11.00 -19.31
CA ILE A 170 9.88 9.87 -18.55
C ILE A 170 11.04 9.12 -17.91
N ILE A 171 10.96 8.90 -16.60
CA ILE A 171 11.92 8.10 -15.84
C ILE A 171 11.20 6.88 -15.27
N VAL A 172 11.79 5.71 -15.46
CA VAL A 172 11.33 4.41 -14.95
C VAL A 172 12.39 3.88 -13.98
N ASP A 173 12.04 3.73 -12.67
CA ASP A 173 12.94 3.32 -11.59
C ASP A 173 12.43 2.04 -10.87
#